data_702a502111368003f64a2c15edd9221a
#
_entry.id   702a502111368003f64a2c15edd9221a
#
_cell.length_a   1.000
_cell.length_b   1.000
_cell.length_c   1.000
_cell.angle_alpha   90.00
_cell.angle_beta   90.00
_cell.angle_gamma   90.00
#
_symmetry.space_group_name_H-M   'P 1'
#
loop_
_entity.id
_entity.type
_entity.pdbx_description
1 polymer ?
#
loop_
_entity_poly.entity_id
_entity_poly.type
_entity_poly.pdbx_seq_one_letter_code
_entity_poly.pdbx_strand_id
1 'polypeptide(L)'
;QRARFIGRVFQDPSKGTCPELTILENMAMAEAKDKHFGLTFGVNRKRLDFYKSQLELLKLGLEDKLHIQVGSLSGGQRQALALLIATMTPIDLLVLDEHTAALDPKSADNVMRLTDQFVKEKHLTALMVTHNLKFAIEYGNRLIMMHKGNIIDAAYEKKDALDVDDLLNQFNQISIEVGN
;
A
#
# COMPACT_ATOMS: atom_id res chain seq x y z
N GLN A 1 -15.16 11.36 -9.43
CA GLN A 1 -14.04 12.19 -9.95
C GLN A 1 -12.79 12.15 -9.04
N ARG A 2 -12.91 12.18 -7.68
CA ARG A 2 -11.74 12.16 -6.76
C ARG A 2 -10.97 10.84 -6.77
N ALA A 3 -11.66 9.70 -6.89
CA ALA A 3 -11.04 8.36 -6.89
C ALA A 3 -9.99 8.16 -8.01
N ARG A 4 -10.00 9.02 -9.02
CA ARG A 4 -9.04 8.98 -10.13
C ARG A 4 -7.61 9.27 -9.67
N PHE A 5 -7.45 10.21 -8.73
CA PHE A 5 -6.16 10.71 -8.25
C PHE A 5 -5.71 10.05 -6.95
N ILE A 6 -6.49 9.09 -6.42
CA ILE A 6 -6.20 8.41 -5.15
C ILE A 6 -5.95 6.94 -5.41
N GLY A 7 -4.77 6.47 -5.02
CA GLY A 7 -4.47 5.06 -4.84
C GLY A 7 -4.81 4.64 -3.41
N ARG A 8 -5.36 3.45 -3.23
CA ARG A 8 -5.62 2.90 -1.89
C ARG A 8 -5.17 1.45 -1.82
N VAL A 9 -4.43 1.15 -0.75
CA VAL A 9 -4.05 -0.23 -0.40
C VAL A 9 -4.72 -0.57 0.92
N PHE A 10 -5.46 -1.67 0.93
CA PHE A 10 -6.24 -2.13 2.06
C PHE A 10 -5.46 -3.13 2.91
N GLN A 11 -5.89 -3.35 4.14
CA GLN A 11 -5.41 -4.40 5.01
C GLN A 11 -5.60 -5.79 4.37
N ASP A 12 -6.78 -6.03 3.77
CA ASP A 12 -7.08 -7.22 2.98
C ASP A 12 -6.80 -6.94 1.50
N PRO A 13 -5.78 -7.58 0.90
CA PRO A 13 -5.40 -7.34 -0.50
C PRO A 13 -6.50 -7.74 -1.50
N SER A 14 -7.46 -8.59 -1.12
CA SER A 14 -8.58 -8.97 -1.99
C SER A 14 -9.53 -7.81 -2.27
N LYS A 15 -9.52 -6.76 -1.44
CA LYS A 15 -10.28 -5.53 -1.69
C LYS A 15 -9.64 -4.63 -2.75
N GLY A 16 -8.36 -4.82 -3.05
CA GLY A 16 -7.61 -4.08 -4.07
C GLY A 16 -7.30 -4.88 -5.34
N THR A 17 -7.67 -6.17 -5.36
CA THR A 17 -7.44 -7.09 -6.48
C THR A 17 -8.66 -7.99 -6.69
N CYS A 18 -8.74 -8.67 -7.83
CA CYS A 18 -9.72 -9.72 -8.10
C CYS A 18 -9.01 -11.09 -7.99
N PRO A 19 -9.20 -11.85 -6.91
CA PRO A 19 -8.48 -13.11 -6.68
C PRO A 19 -8.71 -14.17 -7.76
N GLU A 20 -9.88 -14.19 -8.37
CA GLU A 20 -10.29 -15.13 -9.42
C GLU A 20 -9.63 -14.84 -10.78
N LEU A 21 -9.16 -13.61 -10.98
CA LEU A 21 -8.48 -13.18 -12.19
C LEU A 21 -6.98 -13.40 -12.09
N THR A 22 -6.33 -13.53 -13.24
CA THR A 22 -4.88 -13.62 -13.35
C THR A 22 -4.19 -12.30 -12.98
N ILE A 23 -2.88 -12.34 -12.70
CA ILE A 23 -2.06 -11.14 -12.50
C ILE A 23 -2.21 -10.19 -13.69
N LEU A 24 -2.12 -10.73 -14.90
CA LEU A 24 -2.24 -9.97 -16.14
C LEU A 24 -3.59 -9.23 -16.24
N GLU A 25 -4.69 -9.91 -15.93
CA GLU A 25 -6.03 -9.32 -15.99
C GLU A 25 -6.22 -8.23 -14.94
N ASN A 26 -5.73 -8.45 -13.72
CA ASN A 26 -5.74 -7.44 -12.65
C ASN A 26 -4.97 -6.18 -13.07
N MET A 27 -3.78 -6.31 -13.64
CA MET A 27 -2.98 -5.18 -14.12
C MET A 27 -3.64 -4.46 -15.30
N ALA A 28 -4.23 -5.21 -16.24
CA ALA A 28 -4.94 -4.64 -17.37
C ALA A 28 -6.17 -3.83 -16.93
N MET A 29 -6.93 -4.33 -15.94
CA MET A 29 -8.05 -3.59 -15.34
C MET A 29 -7.58 -2.30 -14.67
N ALA A 30 -6.48 -2.33 -13.93
CA ALA A 30 -5.94 -1.14 -13.27
C ALA A 30 -5.49 -0.08 -14.28
N GLU A 31 -4.84 -0.48 -15.37
CA GLU A 31 -4.45 0.43 -16.44
C GLU A 31 -5.65 1.05 -17.18
N ALA A 32 -6.79 0.34 -17.19
CA ALA A 32 -8.01 0.79 -17.84
C ALA A 32 -8.86 1.73 -16.98
N LYS A 33 -8.47 2.03 -15.73
CA LYS A 33 -9.24 2.79 -14.72
C LYS A 33 -9.89 4.08 -15.25
N ASP A 34 -9.23 4.75 -16.18
CA ASP A 34 -9.70 6.04 -16.73
C ASP A 34 -10.02 5.99 -18.23
N LYS A 35 -10.04 4.80 -18.81
CA LYS A 35 -10.31 4.63 -20.25
C LYS A 35 -11.78 4.30 -20.45
N HIS A 36 -12.37 4.87 -21.52
CA HIS A 36 -13.70 4.44 -21.96
C HIS A 36 -13.63 3.00 -22.46
N PHE A 37 -14.44 2.14 -21.87
CA PHE A 37 -14.59 0.76 -22.33
C PHE A 37 -15.38 0.76 -23.66
N GLY A 38 -14.70 0.42 -24.73
CA GLY A 38 -15.33 0.09 -26.03
C GLY A 38 -15.40 -1.43 -26.20
N LEU A 39 -15.82 -1.90 -27.36
CA LEU A 39 -15.77 -3.30 -27.78
C LEU A 39 -14.30 -3.68 -28.10
N THR A 40 -13.46 -3.77 -27.08
CA THR A 40 -12.05 -4.14 -27.20
C THR A 40 -11.72 -5.30 -26.27
N PHE A 41 -10.66 -6.04 -26.58
CA PHE A 41 -10.17 -7.08 -25.67
C PHE A 41 -9.72 -6.44 -24.33
N GLY A 42 -10.13 -7.02 -23.22
CA GLY A 42 -9.79 -6.53 -21.86
C GLY A 42 -8.28 -6.52 -21.58
N VAL A 43 -7.51 -7.36 -22.27
CA VAL A 43 -6.05 -7.44 -22.17
C VAL A 43 -5.41 -7.03 -23.49
N ASN A 44 -4.59 -5.99 -23.46
CA ASN A 44 -3.77 -5.59 -24.60
C ASN A 44 -2.44 -6.36 -24.61
N ARG A 45 -2.31 -7.34 -25.50
CA ARG A 45 -1.09 -8.16 -25.63
C ARG A 45 0.19 -7.36 -25.92
N LYS A 46 0.08 -6.19 -26.54
CA LYS A 46 1.22 -5.29 -26.78
C LYS A 46 1.80 -4.68 -25.50
N ARG A 47 1.08 -4.82 -24.39
CA ARG A 47 1.51 -4.29 -23.06
C ARG A 47 2.17 -5.34 -22.16
N LEU A 48 2.34 -6.58 -22.63
CA LEU A 48 2.92 -7.67 -21.82
C LEU A 48 4.30 -7.33 -21.27
N ASP A 49 5.17 -6.78 -22.11
CA ASP A 49 6.53 -6.41 -21.66
C ASP A 49 6.52 -5.28 -20.63
N PHE A 50 5.59 -4.33 -20.77
CA PHE A 50 5.37 -3.31 -19.75
C PHE A 50 4.91 -3.92 -18.43
N TYR A 51 3.93 -4.84 -18.43
CA TYR A 51 3.47 -5.47 -17.20
C TYR A 51 4.56 -6.30 -16.54
N LYS A 52 5.38 -7.01 -17.30
CA LYS A 52 6.54 -7.73 -16.79
C LYS A 52 7.54 -6.79 -16.12
N SER A 53 7.91 -5.70 -16.78
CA SER A 53 8.84 -4.72 -16.22
C SER A 53 8.32 -4.07 -14.92
N GLN A 54 7.00 -3.88 -14.80
CA GLN A 54 6.42 -3.41 -13.55
C GLN A 54 6.48 -4.45 -12.43
N LEU A 55 6.26 -5.73 -12.73
CA LEU A 55 6.34 -6.83 -11.77
C LEU A 55 7.78 -7.10 -11.31
N GLU A 56 8.78 -6.93 -12.17
CA GLU A 56 10.20 -7.02 -11.82
C GLU A 56 10.59 -6.08 -10.69
N LEU A 57 9.93 -4.90 -10.56
CA LEU A 57 10.17 -3.96 -9.47
C LEU A 57 9.88 -4.57 -8.10
N LEU A 58 8.97 -5.54 -8.03
CA LEU A 58 8.61 -6.22 -6.80
C LEU A 58 9.70 -7.19 -6.31
N LYS A 59 10.53 -7.71 -7.20
CA LYS A 59 11.58 -8.73 -6.93
C LYS A 59 11.01 -9.99 -6.25
N LEU A 60 9.84 -10.44 -6.70
CA LEU A 60 9.09 -11.58 -6.15
C LEU A 60 8.89 -12.73 -7.16
N GLY A 61 9.48 -12.63 -8.35
CA GLY A 61 9.36 -13.61 -9.44
C GLY A 61 7.92 -13.67 -9.99
N LEU A 62 7.19 -12.56 -9.96
CA LEU A 62 5.82 -12.48 -10.48
C LEU A 62 5.79 -12.17 -11.98
N GLU A 63 6.85 -11.64 -12.54
CA GLU A 63 7.04 -11.34 -13.96
C GLU A 63 6.87 -12.58 -14.85
N ASP A 64 7.23 -13.76 -14.33
CA ASP A 64 7.06 -15.05 -15.02
C ASP A 64 5.71 -15.71 -14.76
N LYS A 65 4.86 -15.11 -13.91
CA LYS A 65 3.60 -15.67 -13.41
C LYS A 65 2.36 -14.91 -13.86
N LEU A 66 2.42 -14.19 -14.97
CA LEU A 66 1.32 -13.35 -15.46
C LEU A 66 -0.03 -14.06 -15.59
N HIS A 67 -0.03 -15.35 -15.89
CA HIS A 67 -1.24 -16.15 -16.09
C HIS A 67 -1.70 -16.92 -14.83
N ILE A 68 -1.05 -16.72 -13.69
CA ILE A 68 -1.45 -17.31 -12.41
C ILE A 68 -2.56 -16.45 -11.80
N GLN A 69 -3.59 -17.09 -11.24
CA GLN A 69 -4.65 -16.40 -10.49
C GLN A 69 -4.08 -15.75 -9.22
N VAL A 70 -4.51 -14.52 -8.95
CA VAL A 70 -4.05 -13.73 -7.80
C VAL A 70 -4.38 -14.44 -6.48
N GLY A 71 -5.50 -15.16 -6.41
CA GLY A 71 -5.90 -15.95 -5.24
C GLY A 71 -4.90 -17.03 -4.81
N SER A 72 -4.06 -17.53 -5.73
CA SER A 72 -3.04 -18.55 -5.43
C SER A 72 -1.71 -17.97 -4.92
N LEU A 73 -1.55 -16.65 -4.92
CA LEU A 73 -0.35 -15.98 -4.42
C LEU A 73 -0.30 -16.01 -2.88
N SER A 74 0.91 -15.94 -2.32
CA SER A 74 1.07 -15.71 -0.87
C SER A 74 0.50 -14.35 -0.44
N GLY A 75 0.21 -14.18 0.85
CA GLY A 75 -0.28 -12.90 1.38
C GLY A 75 0.62 -11.72 1.02
N GLY A 76 1.94 -11.86 1.23
CA GLY A 76 2.91 -10.84 0.88
C GLY A 76 2.99 -10.53 -0.62
N GLN A 77 2.92 -11.57 -1.47
CA GLN A 77 2.89 -11.38 -2.94
C GLN A 77 1.62 -10.65 -3.39
N ARG A 78 0.46 -11.01 -2.85
CA ARG A 78 -0.82 -10.30 -3.14
C ARG A 78 -0.78 -8.85 -2.71
N GLN A 79 -0.23 -8.59 -1.53
CA GLN A 79 -0.14 -7.23 -1.01
C GLN A 79 0.83 -6.36 -1.83
N ALA A 80 1.98 -6.90 -2.23
CA ALA A 80 2.91 -6.22 -3.11
C ALA A 80 2.29 -5.95 -4.49
N LEU A 81 1.52 -6.90 -5.04
CA LEU A 81 0.77 -6.71 -6.28
C LEU A 81 -0.31 -5.64 -6.13
N ALA A 82 -1.07 -5.63 -5.01
CA ALA A 82 -2.08 -4.60 -4.73
C ALA A 82 -1.46 -3.19 -4.65
N LEU A 83 -0.28 -3.07 -4.02
CA LEU A 83 0.48 -1.81 -3.97
C LEU A 83 0.91 -1.37 -5.38
N LEU A 84 1.45 -2.29 -6.19
CA LEU A 84 1.84 -1.99 -7.57
C LEU A 84 0.64 -1.50 -8.38
N ILE A 85 -0.49 -2.22 -8.34
CA ILE A 85 -1.74 -1.88 -9.03
C ILE A 85 -2.24 -0.48 -8.60
N ALA A 86 -2.23 -0.19 -7.30
CA ALA A 86 -2.69 1.09 -6.76
C ALA A 86 -1.83 2.28 -7.24
N THR A 87 -0.57 2.02 -7.60
CA THR A 87 0.41 3.05 -8.01
C THR A 87 0.81 2.97 -9.48
N MET A 88 0.22 2.06 -10.27
CA MET A 88 0.58 1.83 -11.68
C MET A 88 0.10 2.96 -12.59
N THR A 89 -1.00 3.61 -12.28
CA THR A 89 -1.49 4.81 -12.95
C THR A 89 -1.08 6.05 -12.16
N PRO A 90 -0.99 7.24 -12.79
CA PRO A 90 -0.69 8.47 -12.08
C PRO A 90 -1.71 8.76 -10.96
N ILE A 91 -1.21 8.96 -9.75
CA ILE A 91 -2.00 9.34 -8.57
C ILE A 91 -1.30 10.49 -7.83
N ASP A 92 -2.06 11.29 -7.09
CA ASP A 92 -1.53 12.38 -6.26
C ASP A 92 -1.41 11.96 -4.79
N LEU A 93 -2.27 11.05 -4.35
CA LEU A 93 -2.34 10.57 -2.97
C LEU A 93 -2.41 9.04 -2.92
N LEU A 94 -1.54 8.44 -2.11
CA LEU A 94 -1.58 7.02 -1.76
C LEU A 94 -2.06 6.87 -0.31
N VAL A 95 -3.19 6.17 -0.12
CA VAL A 95 -3.74 5.85 1.20
C VAL A 95 -3.44 4.39 1.52
N LEU A 96 -2.76 4.17 2.64
CA LEU A 96 -2.31 2.87 3.13
C LEU A 96 -3.04 2.56 4.44
N ASP A 97 -3.95 1.59 4.43
CA ASP A 97 -4.85 1.28 5.53
C ASP A 97 -4.43 -0.06 6.16
N GLU A 98 -3.56 0.01 7.17
CA GLU A 98 -2.99 -1.16 7.87
C GLU A 98 -2.46 -2.26 6.93
N HIS A 99 -1.92 -1.88 5.81
CA HIS A 99 -1.64 -2.74 4.65
C HIS A 99 -0.59 -3.84 4.89
N THR A 100 0.02 -3.89 6.08
CA THR A 100 0.98 -4.95 6.48
C THR A 100 0.49 -5.79 7.66
N ALA A 101 -0.65 -5.46 8.27
CA ALA A 101 -1.10 -6.05 9.52
C ALA A 101 -1.39 -7.57 9.44
N ALA A 102 -1.82 -8.05 8.28
CA ALA A 102 -2.16 -9.47 8.06
C ALA A 102 -0.98 -10.31 7.54
N LEU A 103 0.24 -9.74 7.50
CA LEU A 103 1.42 -10.39 6.94
C LEU A 103 2.35 -10.93 8.04
N ASP A 104 3.12 -11.96 7.70
CA ASP A 104 4.26 -12.36 8.51
C ASP A 104 5.33 -11.26 8.54
N PRO A 105 6.21 -11.20 9.57
CA PRO A 105 7.15 -10.10 9.73
C PRO A 105 8.05 -9.84 8.52
N LYS A 106 8.56 -10.90 7.88
CA LYS A 106 9.44 -10.77 6.71
C LYS A 106 8.71 -10.19 5.49
N SER A 107 7.48 -10.64 5.26
CA SER A 107 6.63 -10.12 4.19
C SER A 107 6.23 -8.67 4.47
N ALA A 108 5.92 -8.33 5.73
CA ALA A 108 5.59 -6.97 6.14
C ALA A 108 6.77 -6.00 5.90
N ASP A 109 7.98 -6.35 6.33
CA ASP A 109 9.19 -5.55 6.08
C ASP A 109 9.44 -5.35 4.58
N ASN A 110 9.25 -6.41 3.77
CA ASN A 110 9.42 -6.31 2.31
C ASN A 110 8.37 -5.38 1.67
N VAL A 111 7.10 -5.50 2.05
CA VAL A 111 6.02 -4.63 1.54
C VAL A 111 6.24 -3.18 1.96
N MET A 112 6.68 -2.92 3.19
CA MET A 112 7.02 -1.57 3.65
C MET A 112 8.17 -0.96 2.85
N ARG A 113 9.23 -1.73 2.60
CA ARG A 113 10.36 -1.28 1.76
C ARG A 113 9.91 -0.94 0.34
N LEU A 114 9.06 -1.76 -0.27
CA LEU A 114 8.48 -1.48 -1.60
C LEU A 114 7.59 -0.23 -1.57
N THR A 115 6.81 -0.05 -0.50
CA THR A 115 5.97 1.14 -0.31
C THR A 115 6.82 2.41 -0.28
N ASP A 116 7.88 2.43 0.54
CA ASP A 116 8.80 3.57 0.65
C ASP A 116 9.48 3.86 -0.69
N GLN A 117 9.95 2.81 -1.37
CA GLN A 117 10.54 2.93 -2.71
C GLN A 117 9.58 3.61 -3.69
N PHE A 118 8.32 3.12 -3.80
CA PHE A 118 7.35 3.67 -4.75
C PHE A 118 6.93 5.10 -4.40
N VAL A 119 6.80 5.41 -3.10
CA VAL A 119 6.48 6.77 -2.65
C VAL A 119 7.59 7.74 -3.05
N LYS A 120 8.86 7.36 -2.85
CA LYS A 120 10.02 8.19 -3.19
C LYS A 120 10.22 8.33 -4.70
N GLU A 121 10.21 7.22 -5.44
CA GLU A 121 10.47 7.22 -6.88
C GLU A 121 9.38 7.94 -7.68
N LYS A 122 8.12 7.84 -7.23
CA LYS A 122 6.97 8.46 -7.89
C LYS A 122 6.58 9.81 -7.29
N HIS A 123 7.32 10.30 -6.29
CA HIS A 123 7.06 11.57 -5.57
C HIS A 123 5.62 11.68 -5.05
N LEU A 124 5.09 10.59 -4.46
CA LEU A 124 3.72 10.54 -4.00
C LEU A 124 3.55 11.19 -2.62
N THR A 125 2.43 11.86 -2.42
CA THR A 125 1.94 12.12 -1.06
C THR A 125 1.33 10.81 -0.53
N ALA A 126 1.80 10.34 0.63
CA ALA A 126 1.29 9.11 1.24
C ALA A 126 0.70 9.38 2.63
N LEU A 127 -0.46 8.78 2.89
CA LEU A 127 -1.08 8.73 4.21
C LEU A 127 -1.15 7.26 4.65
N MET A 128 -0.39 6.91 5.68
CA MET A 128 -0.35 5.56 6.23
C MET A 128 -1.02 5.50 7.59
N VAL A 129 -1.99 4.60 7.74
CA VAL A 129 -2.56 4.20 9.03
C VAL A 129 -1.91 2.89 9.44
N THR A 130 -1.34 2.84 10.63
CA THR A 130 -0.71 1.63 11.17
C THR A 130 -0.77 1.62 12.69
N HIS A 131 -0.88 0.43 13.27
CA HIS A 131 -0.67 0.19 14.70
C HIS A 131 0.76 -0.32 15.00
N ASN A 132 1.58 -0.53 13.97
CA ASN A 132 2.99 -0.93 14.16
C ASN A 132 3.85 0.31 14.38
N LEU A 133 4.22 0.55 15.65
CA LEU A 133 4.98 1.72 16.07
C LEU A 133 6.37 1.80 15.43
N LYS A 134 7.01 0.63 15.20
CA LYS A 134 8.30 0.58 14.50
C LYS A 134 8.16 1.19 13.09
N PHE A 135 7.16 0.76 12.32
CA PHE A 135 6.92 1.30 10.97
C PHE A 135 6.48 2.78 11.03
N ALA A 136 5.69 3.16 12.04
CA ALA A 136 5.30 4.55 12.23
C ALA A 136 6.50 5.47 12.46
N ILE A 137 7.54 5.02 13.15
CA ILE A 137 8.78 5.76 13.36
C ILE A 137 9.70 5.69 12.16
N GLU A 138 9.88 4.51 11.57
CA GLU A 138 10.87 4.28 10.52
C GLU A 138 10.48 4.95 9.18
N TYR A 139 9.17 4.96 8.86
CA TYR A 139 8.67 5.44 7.56
C TYR A 139 7.87 6.75 7.68
N GLY A 140 7.88 7.53 6.59
CA GLY A 140 7.22 8.84 6.52
C GLY A 140 8.02 9.96 7.18
N ASN A 141 7.56 11.19 7.08
CA ASN A 141 8.20 12.40 7.59
C ASN A 141 7.38 13.14 8.67
N ARG A 142 6.12 12.72 8.87
CA ARG A 142 5.22 13.25 9.91
C ARG A 142 4.49 12.10 10.59
N LEU A 143 4.27 12.24 11.90
CA LEU A 143 3.49 11.31 12.70
C LEU A 143 2.28 12.03 13.29
N ILE A 144 1.12 11.40 13.23
CA ILE A 144 -0.13 11.89 13.84
C ILE A 144 -0.67 10.78 14.72
N MET A 145 -0.90 11.09 16.00
CA MET A 145 -1.55 10.16 16.93
C MET A 145 -3.04 10.46 17.02
N MET A 146 -3.86 9.41 16.93
CA MET A 146 -5.33 9.51 17.00
C MET A 146 -5.87 8.64 18.14
N HIS A 147 -6.88 9.15 18.88
CA HIS A 147 -7.61 8.40 19.87
C HIS A 147 -9.09 8.79 19.86
N LYS A 148 -9.98 7.79 19.86
CA LYS A 148 -11.47 7.97 19.84
C LYS A 148 -11.93 8.99 18.78
N GLY A 149 -11.32 8.98 17.59
CA GLY A 149 -11.68 9.85 16.47
C GLY A 149 -11.10 11.26 16.51
N ASN A 150 -10.31 11.61 17.52
CA ASN A 150 -9.65 12.91 17.66
C ASN A 150 -8.15 12.78 17.41
N ILE A 151 -7.55 13.84 16.87
CA ILE A 151 -6.11 14.01 16.85
C ILE A 151 -5.70 14.48 18.23
N ILE A 152 -4.83 13.72 18.92
CA ILE A 152 -4.42 14.00 20.29
C ILE A 152 -3.14 14.81 20.29
N ASP A 153 -2.20 14.42 19.45
CA ASP A 153 -0.99 15.19 19.23
C ASP A 153 -0.70 15.23 17.73
N ALA A 154 -0.46 16.43 17.25
CA ALA A 154 -0.27 16.66 15.85
C ALA A 154 1.20 16.87 15.57
N ALA A 155 1.72 16.05 14.68
CA ALA A 155 2.90 16.33 13.91
C ALA A 155 4.19 16.52 14.73
N TYR A 156 4.78 15.43 15.08
CA TYR A 156 6.21 15.44 15.37
C TYR A 156 6.95 15.87 14.08
N GLU A 157 7.35 17.12 14.00
CA GLU A 157 8.16 17.65 12.90
C GLU A 157 9.58 17.05 12.92
N LYS A 158 9.99 16.44 14.05
CA LYS A 158 11.30 15.79 14.23
C LYS A 158 11.12 14.35 14.69
N LYS A 159 10.74 13.51 13.77
CA LYS A 159 10.57 12.09 13.97
C LYS A 159 11.87 11.35 14.36
N ASP A 160 13.01 11.89 13.96
CA ASP A 160 14.35 11.30 14.20
C ASP A 160 14.76 11.26 15.69
N ALA A 161 14.03 11.95 16.57
CA ALA A 161 14.28 11.99 18.01
C ALA A 161 13.35 11.08 18.84
N LEU A 162 12.40 10.38 18.19
CA LEU A 162 11.43 9.51 18.86
C LEU A 162 11.88 8.06 18.80
N ASP A 163 11.76 7.36 19.93
CA ASP A 163 11.85 5.91 19.95
C ASP A 163 10.46 5.26 20.20
N VAL A 164 10.43 3.92 20.11
CA VAL A 164 9.18 3.16 20.32
C VAL A 164 8.67 3.30 21.73
N ASP A 165 9.56 3.39 22.72
CA ASP A 165 9.20 3.49 24.14
C ASP A 165 8.57 4.85 24.45
N ASP A 166 9.08 5.93 23.86
CA ASP A 166 8.49 7.27 23.97
C ASP A 166 7.05 7.28 23.44
N LEU A 167 6.81 6.69 22.26
CA LEU A 167 5.47 6.60 21.70
C LEU A 167 4.53 5.74 22.53
N LEU A 168 5.01 4.61 23.05
CA LEU A 168 4.24 3.75 23.95
C LEU A 168 3.85 4.48 25.24
N ASN A 169 4.79 5.20 25.84
CA ASN A 169 4.52 5.96 27.05
C ASN A 169 3.45 7.04 26.83
N GLN A 170 3.55 7.77 25.73
CA GLN A 170 2.53 8.77 25.38
C GLN A 170 1.17 8.12 25.10
N PHE A 171 1.13 7.01 24.37
CA PHE A 171 -0.12 6.29 24.08
C PHE A 171 -0.77 5.78 25.38
N ASN A 172 0.03 5.27 26.32
CA ASN A 172 -0.45 4.79 27.61
C ASN A 172 -0.97 5.94 28.49
N GLN A 173 -0.27 7.08 28.56
CA GLN A 173 -0.71 8.27 29.29
C GLN A 173 -2.07 8.76 28.80
N ILE A 174 -2.24 8.88 27.48
CA ILE A 174 -3.49 9.31 26.86
C ILE A 174 -4.61 8.31 27.14
N SER A 175 -4.33 7.01 27.10
CA SER A 175 -5.33 5.97 27.37
C SER A 175 -5.78 5.99 28.83
N ILE A 176 -4.92 6.39 29.77
CA ILE A 176 -5.24 6.54 31.20
C ILE A 176 -6.03 7.84 31.45
N GLU A 177 -5.62 8.97 30.88
CA GLU A 177 -6.30 10.26 31.08
C GLU A 177 -7.71 10.33 30.47
N VAL A 178 -7.95 9.59 29.38
CA VAL A 178 -9.25 9.57 28.68
C VAL A 178 -10.10 8.35 29.07
N GLY A 179 -9.56 7.45 29.89
CA GLY A 179 -10.21 6.21 30.32
C GLY A 179 -11.12 6.34 31.55
N ASN A 180 -11.32 7.57 32.09
CA ASN A 180 -12.26 7.88 33.17
C ASN A 180 -13.48 8.60 32.66
#